data_077d6769f9133cd953acd9dc0fdfd582
#
_entry.id   077d6769f9133cd953acd9dc0fdfd582
#
_cell.length_a   1.000
_cell.length_b   1.000
_cell.length_c   1.000
_cell.angle_alpha   90.00
_cell.angle_beta   90.00
_cell.angle_gamma   90.00
#
_symmetry.space_group_name_H-M   'P 1'
#
loop_
_entity.id
_entity.type
_entity.pdbx_description
1 polymer ?
#
loop_
_entity_poly.entity_id
_entity_poly.type
_entity_poly.pdbx_seq_one_letter_code
_entity_poly.pdbx_strand_id
1 'polypeptide(L)'
;ALQQHQVRLLKDSAMLDKMYEQNLAYFKELSMYILAGKKKLQEVREGKLKELEATAQATGLAEDAQAAKDLADKCNRFEKKIYDLELTRTISIQTAPQIRMIQNNDNVMVEKIQTTLMNTIPLWKNQMVLALGIAHSNEAAQAQRQVNDITNALLKQNAEKLHMASVETAKEAERGIVDIETLKKTNAELIQTLDDVMKIQS
;
A
#
# COMPACT_ATOMS: atom_id res chain seq x y z
N ALA A 1 3.79 -9.20 -27.13
CA ALA A 1 2.91 -8.52 -26.16
C ALA A 1 3.02 -9.13 -24.76
N LEU A 2 2.64 -10.43 -24.53
CA LEU A 2 2.63 -11.05 -23.18
C LEU A 2 4.00 -11.03 -22.49
N GLN A 3 5.10 -11.33 -23.19
CA GLN A 3 6.45 -11.25 -22.62
C GLN A 3 6.82 -9.83 -22.17
N GLN A 4 6.39 -8.81 -22.92
CA GLN A 4 6.62 -7.42 -22.54
C GLN A 4 5.85 -7.06 -21.26
N HIS A 5 4.61 -7.55 -21.10
CA HIS A 5 3.85 -7.36 -19.87
C HIS A 5 4.50 -8.07 -18.69
N GLN A 6 5.00 -9.31 -18.88
CA GLN A 6 5.73 -10.03 -17.84
C GLN A 6 6.96 -9.26 -17.36
N VAL A 7 7.79 -8.75 -18.29
CA VAL A 7 8.98 -7.96 -17.96
C VAL A 7 8.61 -6.66 -17.23
N ARG A 8 7.50 -6.04 -17.62
CA ARG A 8 7.01 -4.83 -16.95
C ARG A 8 6.58 -5.13 -15.52
N LEU A 9 5.77 -6.15 -15.29
CA LEU A 9 5.32 -6.56 -13.96
C LEU A 9 6.49 -6.92 -13.04
N LEU A 10 7.53 -7.59 -13.56
CA LEU A 10 8.74 -7.89 -12.79
C LEU A 10 9.51 -6.61 -12.39
N LYS A 11 9.56 -5.61 -13.26
CA LYS A 11 10.15 -4.30 -12.92
C LYS A 11 9.31 -3.56 -11.89
N ASP A 12 7.99 -3.61 -12.04
CA ASP A 12 7.06 -2.97 -11.10
C ASP A 12 7.18 -3.63 -9.73
N SER A 13 7.28 -4.96 -9.65
CA SER A 13 7.51 -5.71 -8.40
C SER A 13 8.83 -5.31 -7.72
N ALA A 14 9.92 -5.17 -8.47
CA ALA A 14 11.21 -4.72 -7.93
C ALA A 14 11.15 -3.26 -7.45
N MET A 15 10.38 -2.40 -8.13
CA MET A 15 10.16 -1.02 -7.69
C MET A 15 9.34 -0.98 -6.40
N LEU A 16 8.33 -1.82 -6.28
CA LEU A 16 7.50 -1.94 -5.08
C LEU A 16 8.31 -2.42 -3.86
N ASP A 17 9.28 -3.33 -4.04
CA ASP A 17 10.22 -3.70 -2.96
C ASP A 17 11.00 -2.49 -2.44
N LYS A 18 11.56 -1.70 -3.35
CA LYS A 18 12.27 -0.49 -2.99
C LYS A 18 11.37 0.54 -2.28
N MET A 19 10.14 0.69 -2.77
CA MET A 19 9.16 1.56 -2.12
C MET A 19 8.80 1.07 -0.71
N TYR A 20 8.68 -0.23 -0.50
CA TYR A 20 8.44 -0.82 0.81
C TYR A 20 9.57 -0.52 1.78
N GLU A 21 10.84 -0.72 1.36
CA GLU A 21 12.01 -0.41 2.18
C GLU A 21 12.10 1.08 2.53
N GLN A 22 11.85 1.96 1.55
CA GLN A 22 11.82 3.40 1.76
C GLN A 22 10.70 3.81 2.73
N ASN A 23 9.51 3.22 2.59
CA ASN A 23 8.39 3.48 3.49
C ASN A 23 8.70 3.04 4.92
N LEU A 24 9.38 1.90 5.10
CA LEU A 24 9.80 1.43 6.42
C LEU A 24 10.86 2.34 7.05
N ALA A 25 11.83 2.82 6.26
CA ALA A 25 12.82 3.78 6.72
C ALA A 25 12.15 5.11 7.13
N TYR A 26 11.25 5.61 6.30
CA TYR A 26 10.47 6.82 6.56
C TYR A 26 9.62 6.71 7.82
N PHE A 27 8.95 5.58 8.03
CA PHE A 27 8.21 5.31 9.25
C PHE A 27 9.08 5.40 10.51
N LYS A 28 10.29 4.82 10.48
CA LYS A 28 11.24 4.88 11.60
C LYS A 28 11.68 6.33 11.88
N GLU A 29 11.99 7.06 10.82
CA GLU A 29 12.41 8.47 10.90
C GLU A 29 11.31 9.35 11.50
N LEU A 30 10.07 9.22 11.00
CA LEU A 30 8.91 9.92 11.54
C LEU A 30 8.71 9.61 13.02
N SER A 31 8.85 8.34 13.43
CA SER A 31 8.69 7.93 14.81
C SER A 31 9.73 8.58 15.73
N MET A 32 10.98 8.70 15.26
CA MET A 32 12.03 9.41 16.02
C MET A 32 11.76 10.91 16.14
N TYR A 33 11.34 11.56 15.04
CA TYR A 33 11.01 12.99 15.07
C TYR A 33 9.82 13.29 15.97
N ILE A 34 8.78 12.47 15.94
CA ILE A 34 7.60 12.59 16.81
C ILE A 34 8.01 12.48 18.27
N LEU A 35 8.80 11.45 18.61
CA LEU A 35 9.25 11.23 19.99
C LEU A 35 10.11 12.39 20.49
N ALA A 36 11.10 12.80 19.69
CA ALA A 36 11.98 13.93 20.03
C ALA A 36 11.17 15.25 20.15
N GLY A 37 10.22 15.47 19.23
CA GLY A 37 9.36 16.64 19.24
C GLY A 37 8.46 16.69 20.48
N LYS A 38 7.83 15.59 20.85
CA LYS A 38 7.01 15.49 22.08
C LYS A 38 7.82 15.78 23.33
N LYS A 39 9.00 15.17 23.44
CA LYS A 39 9.91 15.40 24.56
C LYS A 39 10.33 16.86 24.65
N LYS A 40 10.70 17.47 23.52
CA LYS A 40 11.08 18.88 23.48
C LYS A 40 9.94 19.82 23.82
N LEU A 41 8.74 19.53 23.34
CA LEU A 41 7.54 20.30 23.67
C LEU A 41 7.27 20.24 25.18
N GLN A 42 7.36 19.06 25.78
CA GLN A 42 7.18 18.87 27.22
C GLN A 42 8.23 19.65 28.02
N GLU A 43 9.51 19.54 27.67
CA GLU A 43 10.60 20.29 28.33
C GLU A 43 10.35 21.81 28.30
N VAL A 44 9.91 22.34 27.17
CA VAL A 44 9.65 23.77 27.01
C VAL A 44 8.41 24.18 27.80
N ARG A 45 7.34 23.39 27.81
CA ARG A 45 6.10 23.68 28.56
C ARG A 45 6.33 23.61 30.08
N GLU A 46 7.05 22.62 30.55
CA GLU A 46 7.28 22.40 31.99
C GLU A 46 8.38 23.30 32.56
N GLY A 47 9.33 23.73 31.74
CA GLY A 47 10.43 24.61 32.10
C GLY A 47 10.13 26.07 31.72
N LYS A 48 10.64 26.45 30.55
CA LYS A 48 10.71 27.87 30.12
C LYS A 48 9.34 28.56 30.04
N LEU A 49 8.28 27.86 29.65
CA LEU A 49 6.94 28.47 29.59
C LEU A 49 6.44 28.81 31.00
N LYS A 50 6.56 27.87 31.95
CA LYS A 50 6.17 28.13 33.36
C LYS A 50 6.99 29.23 34.01
N GLU A 51 8.29 29.31 33.70
CA GLU A 51 9.15 30.43 34.19
C GLU A 51 8.64 31.77 33.66
N LEU A 52 8.32 31.89 32.38
CA LEU A 52 7.79 33.13 31.80
C LEU A 52 6.40 33.48 32.36
N GLU A 53 5.54 32.50 32.56
CA GLU A 53 4.23 32.70 33.18
C GLU A 53 4.35 33.17 34.62
N ALA A 54 5.25 32.57 35.40
CA ALA A 54 5.53 33.00 36.79
C ALA A 54 6.12 34.41 36.82
N THR A 55 7.03 34.75 35.93
CA THR A 55 7.62 36.08 35.79
C THR A 55 6.53 37.13 35.47
N ALA A 56 5.68 36.82 34.48
CA ALA A 56 4.57 37.70 34.10
C ALA A 56 3.58 37.94 35.24
N GLN A 57 3.31 36.93 36.07
CA GLN A 57 2.48 37.07 37.27
C GLN A 57 3.16 37.89 38.35
N ALA A 58 4.46 37.75 38.52
CA ALA A 58 5.20 38.47 39.56
C ALA A 58 5.44 39.93 39.19
N THR A 59 5.73 40.26 37.94
CA THR A 59 6.05 41.62 37.48
C THR A 59 4.81 42.41 37.10
N GLY A 60 3.76 41.75 36.61
CA GLY A 60 2.56 42.40 36.08
C GLY A 60 2.80 43.24 34.82
N LEU A 61 3.99 43.12 34.18
CA LEU A 61 4.36 43.87 32.99
C LEU A 61 3.74 43.24 31.73
N ALA A 62 3.23 44.10 30.86
CA ALA A 62 2.63 43.67 29.59
C ALA A 62 3.63 42.95 28.67
N GLU A 63 4.92 43.33 28.72
CA GLU A 63 5.99 42.69 27.93
C GLU A 63 6.21 41.25 28.36
N ASP A 64 6.23 40.95 29.65
CA ASP A 64 6.41 39.59 30.17
C ASP A 64 5.20 38.72 29.86
N ALA A 65 3.99 39.28 29.97
CA ALA A 65 2.77 38.58 29.57
C ALA A 65 2.74 38.26 28.07
N GLN A 66 3.22 39.19 27.23
CA GLN A 66 3.35 38.96 25.78
C GLN A 66 4.38 37.89 25.47
N ALA A 67 5.55 37.89 26.15
CA ALA A 67 6.58 36.88 25.96
C ALA A 67 6.09 35.46 26.32
N ALA A 68 5.35 35.30 27.41
CA ALA A 68 4.73 34.03 27.80
C ALA A 68 3.70 33.57 26.76
N LYS A 69 2.83 34.48 26.28
CA LYS A 69 1.85 34.19 25.25
C LYS A 69 2.49 33.77 23.92
N ASP A 70 3.51 34.50 23.49
CA ASP A 70 4.23 34.20 22.24
C ASP A 70 4.89 32.78 22.28
N LEU A 71 5.42 32.42 23.45
CA LEU A 71 5.99 31.08 23.63
C LEU A 71 4.89 29.99 23.64
N ALA A 72 3.77 30.25 24.33
CA ALA A 72 2.62 29.35 24.33
C ALA A 72 2.07 29.13 22.92
N ASP A 73 1.95 30.20 22.13
CA ASP A 73 1.51 30.11 20.73
C ASP A 73 2.51 29.33 19.83
N LYS A 74 3.80 29.46 20.11
CA LYS A 74 4.82 28.65 19.43
C LYS A 74 4.70 27.16 19.81
N CYS A 75 4.47 26.85 21.08
CA CYS A 75 4.23 25.49 21.56
C CYS A 75 2.99 24.86 20.90
N ASN A 76 1.89 25.61 20.82
CA ASN A 76 0.66 25.14 20.20
C ASN A 76 0.82 24.88 18.69
N ARG A 77 1.55 25.75 17.98
CA ARG A 77 1.89 25.54 16.56
C ARG A 77 2.80 24.31 16.37
N PHE A 78 3.76 24.11 17.26
CA PHE A 78 4.65 22.96 17.21
C PHE A 78 3.89 21.66 17.51
N GLU A 79 2.98 21.66 18.46
CA GLU A 79 2.10 20.52 18.76
C GLU A 79 1.25 20.10 17.56
N LYS A 80 0.66 21.07 16.84
CA LYS A 80 -0.06 20.79 15.58
C LYS A 80 0.84 20.11 14.55
N LYS A 81 2.10 20.57 14.42
CA LYS A 81 3.06 19.92 13.52
C LYS A 81 3.39 18.48 13.94
N ILE A 82 3.53 18.22 15.24
CA ILE A 82 3.72 16.86 15.74
C ILE A 82 2.51 15.99 15.38
N TYR A 83 1.30 16.52 15.56
CA TYR A 83 0.09 15.81 15.16
C TYR A 83 0.03 15.48 13.66
N ASP A 84 0.41 16.41 12.79
CA ASP A 84 0.50 16.18 11.34
C ASP A 84 1.52 15.08 11.01
N LEU A 85 2.64 15.02 11.72
CA LEU A 85 3.62 13.94 11.58
C LEU A 85 3.05 12.59 12.05
N GLU A 86 2.23 12.56 13.11
CA GLU A 86 1.55 11.35 13.56
C GLU A 86 0.55 10.81 12.52
N LEU A 87 -0.21 11.70 11.90
CA LEU A 87 -1.10 11.35 10.80
C LEU A 87 -0.30 10.77 9.61
N THR A 88 0.81 11.41 9.26
CA THR A 88 1.70 10.93 8.18
C THR A 88 2.30 9.56 8.54
N ARG A 89 2.70 9.33 9.78
CA ARG A 89 3.17 8.03 10.26
C ARG A 89 2.08 6.95 10.14
N THR A 90 0.84 7.29 10.48
CA THR A 90 -0.31 6.39 10.34
C THR A 90 -0.55 6.01 8.88
N ILE A 91 -0.45 6.96 7.95
CA ILE A 91 -0.53 6.71 6.50
C ILE A 91 0.60 5.76 6.07
N SER A 92 1.82 5.98 6.56
CA SER A 92 2.98 5.12 6.25
C SER A 92 2.76 3.66 6.69
N ILE A 93 2.15 3.43 7.88
CA ILE A 93 1.77 2.09 8.34
C ILE A 93 0.75 1.45 7.40
N GLN A 94 -0.25 2.21 6.95
CA GLN A 94 -1.30 1.71 6.05
C GLN A 94 -0.77 1.44 4.63
N THR A 95 0.24 2.18 4.21
CA THR A 95 0.84 2.03 2.87
C THR A 95 1.65 0.74 2.74
N ALA A 96 2.30 0.27 3.80
CA ALA A 96 3.15 -0.92 3.75
C ALA A 96 2.39 -2.19 3.30
N PRO A 97 1.25 -2.59 3.89
CA PRO A 97 0.49 -3.74 3.43
C PRO A 97 -0.10 -3.54 2.02
N GLN A 98 -0.46 -2.31 1.64
CA GLN A 98 -0.95 -2.00 0.28
C GLN A 98 0.11 -2.28 -0.77
N ILE A 99 1.37 -1.87 -0.53
CA ILE A 99 2.50 -2.17 -1.42
C ILE A 99 2.66 -3.69 -1.56
N ARG A 100 2.64 -4.45 -0.46
CA ARG A 100 2.78 -5.91 -0.48
C ARG A 100 1.63 -6.62 -1.21
N MET A 101 0.42 -6.10 -1.09
CA MET A 101 -0.75 -6.65 -1.79
C MET A 101 -0.62 -6.46 -3.31
N ILE A 102 -0.23 -5.27 -3.76
CA ILE A 102 0.01 -5.00 -5.20
C ILE A 102 1.11 -5.92 -5.72
N GLN A 103 2.21 -6.04 -4.99
CA GLN A 103 3.34 -6.91 -5.35
C GLN A 103 2.92 -8.38 -5.48
N ASN A 104 2.11 -8.89 -4.56
CA ASN A 104 1.57 -10.26 -4.64
C ASN A 104 0.70 -10.45 -5.88
N ASN A 105 -0.14 -9.47 -6.20
CA ASN A 105 -0.97 -9.50 -7.41
C ASN A 105 -0.11 -9.53 -8.69
N ASP A 106 0.95 -8.72 -8.75
CA ASP A 106 1.88 -8.70 -9.87
C ASP A 106 2.60 -10.04 -10.03
N ASN A 107 3.05 -10.65 -8.94
CA ASN A 107 3.71 -11.95 -8.95
C ASN A 107 2.78 -13.07 -9.45
N VAL A 108 1.53 -13.12 -8.96
CA VAL A 108 0.51 -14.07 -9.45
C VAL A 108 0.26 -13.88 -10.94
N MET A 109 0.23 -12.64 -11.43
CA MET A 109 0.03 -12.35 -12.85
C MET A 109 1.24 -12.77 -13.68
N VAL A 110 2.47 -12.57 -13.20
CA VAL A 110 3.71 -13.03 -13.82
C VAL A 110 3.69 -14.55 -14.00
N GLU A 111 3.33 -15.31 -12.96
CA GLU A 111 3.21 -16.77 -13.01
C GLU A 111 2.16 -17.23 -14.03
N LYS A 112 1.00 -16.59 -14.06
CA LYS A 112 -0.06 -16.89 -15.04
C LYS A 112 0.39 -16.62 -16.47
N ILE A 113 1.06 -15.49 -16.71
CA ILE A 113 1.62 -15.17 -18.03
C ILE A 113 2.66 -16.23 -18.42
N GLN A 114 3.54 -16.61 -17.51
CA GLN A 114 4.56 -17.64 -17.76
C GLN A 114 3.92 -18.98 -18.11
N THR A 115 2.93 -19.44 -17.36
CA THR A 115 2.19 -20.66 -17.64
C THR A 115 1.51 -20.62 -19.02
N THR A 116 0.91 -19.49 -19.36
CA THR A 116 0.30 -19.29 -20.68
C THR A 116 1.33 -19.37 -21.80
N LEU A 117 2.49 -18.72 -21.63
CA LEU A 117 3.56 -18.75 -22.63
C LEU A 117 4.17 -20.14 -22.81
N MET A 118 4.35 -20.89 -21.71
CA MET A 118 5.01 -22.20 -21.74
C MET A 118 4.07 -23.34 -22.14
N ASN A 119 2.81 -23.28 -21.75
CA ASN A 119 1.87 -24.39 -21.93
C ASN A 119 0.83 -24.11 -23.00
N THR A 120 0.17 -22.96 -22.93
CA THR A 120 -0.99 -22.67 -23.78
C THR A 120 -0.59 -22.32 -25.21
N ILE A 121 0.44 -21.50 -25.38
CA ILE A 121 0.90 -21.09 -26.73
C ILE A 121 1.49 -22.27 -27.54
N PRO A 122 2.37 -23.12 -26.96
CA PRO A 122 2.84 -24.30 -27.66
C PRO A 122 1.72 -25.28 -28.03
N LEU A 123 0.77 -25.53 -27.12
CA LEU A 123 -0.39 -26.35 -27.38
C LEU A 123 -1.22 -25.77 -28.55
N TRP A 124 -1.45 -24.48 -28.55
CA TRP A 124 -2.17 -23.80 -29.64
C TRP A 124 -1.42 -23.90 -30.97
N LYS A 125 -0.08 -23.71 -30.98
CA LYS A 125 0.75 -23.89 -32.16
C LYS A 125 0.67 -25.34 -32.69
N ASN A 126 0.72 -26.33 -31.80
CA ASN A 126 0.59 -27.73 -32.18
C ASN A 126 -0.79 -28.05 -32.79
N GLN A 127 -1.85 -27.49 -32.22
CA GLN A 127 -3.21 -27.61 -32.76
C GLN A 127 -3.34 -26.93 -34.14
N MET A 128 -2.68 -25.80 -34.37
CA MET A 128 -2.65 -25.14 -35.69
C MET A 128 -1.88 -25.97 -36.72
N VAL A 129 -0.75 -26.57 -36.34
CA VAL A 129 0.03 -27.43 -37.22
C VAL A 129 -0.76 -28.69 -37.60
N LEU A 130 -1.46 -29.32 -36.65
CA LEU A 130 -2.38 -30.43 -36.91
C LEU A 130 -3.50 -30.02 -37.86
N ALA A 131 -4.08 -28.83 -37.66
CA ALA A 131 -5.12 -28.27 -38.50
C ALA A 131 -4.65 -28.04 -39.93
N LEU A 132 -3.44 -27.53 -40.10
CA LEU A 132 -2.82 -27.33 -41.41
C LEU A 132 -2.52 -28.65 -42.10
N GLY A 133 -2.09 -29.70 -41.35
CA GLY A 133 -1.87 -31.05 -41.87
C GLY A 133 -3.14 -31.73 -42.38
N ILE A 134 -4.28 -31.47 -41.76
CA ILE A 134 -5.59 -32.00 -42.16
C ILE A 134 -6.16 -31.26 -43.38
N ALA A 135 -5.75 -30.00 -43.61
CA ALA A 135 -6.26 -29.15 -44.71
C ALA A 135 -5.88 -29.68 -46.12
N HIS A 136 -5.01 -30.69 -46.22
CA HIS A 136 -4.62 -31.27 -47.50
C HIS A 136 -5.52 -32.42 -48.03
N SER A 137 -6.58 -32.75 -47.32
CA SER A 137 -7.57 -33.74 -47.77
C SER A 137 -8.93 -33.09 -48.00
N ASN A 138 -9.78 -33.76 -48.82
CA ASN A 138 -11.14 -33.25 -49.14
C ASN A 138 -12.06 -33.09 -47.91
N GLU A 139 -11.63 -33.54 -46.71
CA GLU A 139 -12.29 -33.34 -45.43
C GLU A 139 -11.84 -32.02 -44.72
N ALA A 140 -10.90 -31.31 -45.34
CA ALA A 140 -10.29 -30.09 -44.77
C ALA A 140 -11.27 -29.01 -44.38
N ALA A 141 -12.35 -28.84 -45.09
CA ALA A 141 -13.37 -27.84 -44.78
C ALA A 141 -14.13 -28.13 -43.46
N GLN A 142 -14.37 -29.42 -43.16
CA GLN A 142 -14.99 -29.81 -41.87
C GLN A 142 -13.99 -29.74 -40.74
N ALA A 143 -12.75 -30.18 -40.96
CA ALA A 143 -11.68 -30.11 -39.98
C ALA A 143 -11.33 -28.65 -39.65
N GLN A 144 -11.34 -27.76 -40.65
CA GLN A 144 -11.10 -26.32 -40.39
C GLN A 144 -12.22 -25.67 -39.57
N ARG A 145 -13.49 -26.12 -39.74
CA ARG A 145 -14.59 -25.68 -38.85
C ARG A 145 -14.40 -26.17 -37.43
N GLN A 146 -14.04 -27.44 -37.24
CA GLN A 146 -13.77 -28.01 -35.91
C GLN A 146 -12.63 -27.27 -35.20
N VAL A 147 -11.57 -26.93 -35.92
CA VAL A 147 -10.45 -26.14 -35.34
C VAL A 147 -10.86 -24.74 -34.98
N ASN A 148 -11.67 -24.09 -35.81
CA ASN A 148 -12.21 -22.78 -35.47
C ASN A 148 -13.09 -22.86 -34.23
N ASP A 149 -13.92 -23.89 -34.11
CA ASP A 149 -14.79 -24.10 -32.95
C ASP A 149 -13.95 -24.40 -31.67
N ILE A 150 -12.93 -25.26 -31.79
CA ILE A 150 -12.02 -25.54 -30.67
C ILE A 150 -11.20 -24.30 -30.31
N THR A 151 -10.70 -23.54 -31.29
CA THR A 151 -9.96 -22.30 -31.04
C THR A 151 -10.84 -21.26 -30.36
N ASN A 152 -12.08 -21.09 -30.81
CA ASN A 152 -13.03 -20.19 -30.18
C ASN A 152 -13.41 -20.63 -28.76
N ALA A 153 -13.56 -21.94 -28.54
CA ALA A 153 -13.82 -22.47 -27.20
C ALA A 153 -12.63 -22.27 -26.26
N LEU A 154 -11.39 -22.48 -26.73
CA LEU A 154 -10.18 -22.22 -25.97
C LEU A 154 -9.97 -20.72 -25.66
N LEU A 155 -10.20 -19.85 -26.66
CA LEU A 155 -10.13 -18.40 -26.45
C LEU A 155 -11.20 -17.93 -25.45
N LYS A 156 -12.43 -18.47 -25.56
CA LYS A 156 -13.50 -18.19 -24.59
C LYS A 156 -13.16 -18.69 -23.20
N GLN A 157 -12.66 -19.91 -23.09
CA GLN A 157 -12.24 -20.49 -21.80
C GLN A 157 -11.06 -19.74 -21.19
N ASN A 158 -10.09 -19.30 -22.00
CA ASN A 158 -9.00 -18.44 -21.53
C ASN A 158 -9.46 -17.04 -21.14
N ALA A 159 -10.37 -16.45 -21.91
CA ALA A 159 -10.97 -15.15 -21.57
C ALA A 159 -11.80 -15.24 -20.28
N GLU A 160 -12.61 -16.31 -20.12
CA GLU A 160 -13.36 -16.57 -18.90
C GLU A 160 -12.43 -16.81 -17.69
N LYS A 161 -11.34 -17.59 -17.85
CA LYS A 161 -10.36 -17.80 -16.78
C LYS A 161 -9.59 -16.53 -16.43
N LEU A 162 -9.22 -15.72 -17.41
CA LEU A 162 -8.61 -14.41 -17.19
C LEU A 162 -9.60 -13.44 -16.51
N HIS A 163 -10.85 -13.47 -16.94
CA HIS A 163 -11.90 -12.66 -16.33
C HIS A 163 -12.16 -13.10 -14.87
N MET A 164 -12.32 -14.40 -14.62
CA MET A 164 -12.49 -14.94 -13.26
C MET A 164 -11.28 -14.63 -12.39
N ALA A 165 -10.06 -14.81 -12.90
CA ALA A 165 -8.85 -14.48 -12.15
C ALA A 165 -8.71 -12.98 -11.88
N SER A 166 -9.09 -12.12 -12.83
CA SER A 166 -9.11 -10.65 -12.65
C SER A 166 -10.18 -10.21 -11.66
N VAL A 167 -11.37 -10.83 -11.72
CA VAL A 167 -12.48 -10.57 -10.77
C VAL A 167 -12.14 -11.09 -9.38
N GLU A 168 -11.50 -12.26 -9.28
CA GLU A 168 -11.08 -12.84 -7.99
C GLU A 168 -9.93 -12.05 -7.37
N THR A 169 -8.96 -11.60 -8.20
CA THR A 169 -7.89 -10.69 -7.78
C THR A 169 -8.45 -9.32 -7.38
N ALA A 170 -9.43 -8.80 -8.11
CA ALA A 170 -10.11 -7.55 -7.77
C ALA A 170 -10.95 -7.68 -6.49
N LYS A 171 -11.68 -8.80 -6.32
CA LYS A 171 -12.42 -9.09 -5.09
C LYS A 171 -11.49 -9.27 -3.88
N GLU A 172 -10.34 -9.91 -4.07
CA GLU A 172 -9.35 -10.07 -3.01
C GLU A 172 -8.62 -8.75 -2.72
N ALA A 173 -8.40 -7.91 -3.75
CA ALA A 173 -7.91 -6.55 -3.60
C ALA A 173 -8.94 -5.64 -2.88
N GLU A 174 -10.22 -5.74 -3.22
CA GLU A 174 -11.29 -5.04 -2.49
C GLU A 174 -11.45 -5.53 -1.04
N ARG A 175 -11.31 -6.84 -0.79
CA ARG A 175 -11.29 -7.38 0.57
C ARG A 175 -10.12 -6.85 1.40
N GLY A 176 -8.93 -6.67 0.78
CA GLY A 176 -7.77 -6.09 1.45
C GLY A 176 -7.88 -4.59 1.73
N ILE A 177 -8.60 -3.85 0.87
CA ILE A 177 -8.74 -2.38 0.98
C ILE A 177 -9.89 -1.99 1.92
N VAL A 178 -10.86 -2.85 2.15
CA VAL A 178 -12.13 -2.50 2.83
C VAL A 178 -12.35 -3.30 4.11
N ASP A 179 -11.36 -3.79 4.74
CA ASP A 179 -11.56 -4.12 6.15
C ASP A 179 -11.33 -2.87 7.02
N ILE A 180 -12.14 -1.82 6.69
CA ILE A 180 -12.29 -0.60 7.51
C ILE A 180 -12.62 -0.98 8.96
N GLU A 181 -13.30 -2.09 9.19
CA GLU A 181 -13.58 -2.62 10.52
C GLU A 181 -12.31 -3.14 11.20
N THR A 182 -11.45 -3.86 10.48
CA THR A 182 -10.16 -4.31 11.01
C THR A 182 -9.21 -3.11 11.22
N LEU A 183 -9.19 -2.13 10.31
CA LEU A 183 -8.43 -0.89 10.48
C LEU A 183 -8.97 -0.05 11.65
N LYS A 184 -10.28 0.05 11.82
CA LYS A 184 -10.89 0.70 12.98
C LYS A 184 -10.57 -0.03 14.28
N LYS A 185 -10.62 -1.36 14.26
CA LYS A 185 -10.30 -2.20 15.43
C LYS A 185 -8.82 -2.09 15.80
N THR A 186 -7.92 -2.17 14.81
CA THR A 186 -6.47 -2.02 15.01
C THR A 186 -6.12 -0.59 15.46
N ASN A 187 -6.77 0.43 14.92
CA ASN A 187 -6.61 1.82 15.41
C ASN A 187 -7.17 1.98 16.83
N ALA A 188 -8.31 1.38 17.15
CA ALA A 188 -8.88 1.43 18.50
C ALA A 188 -7.96 0.71 19.51
N GLU A 189 -7.41 -0.45 19.15
CA GLU A 189 -6.44 -1.19 19.96
C GLU A 189 -5.10 -0.42 20.12
N LEU A 190 -4.65 0.29 19.09
CA LEU A 190 -3.47 1.16 19.15
C LEU A 190 -3.71 2.38 20.06
N ILE A 191 -4.89 3.01 19.96
CA ILE A 191 -5.28 4.13 20.83
C ILE A 191 -5.39 3.64 22.27
N GLN A 192 -5.99 2.47 22.50
CA GLN A 192 -6.11 1.88 23.84
C GLN A 192 -4.74 1.51 24.42
N THR A 193 -3.81 0.99 23.60
CA THR A 193 -2.44 0.70 24.01
C THR A 193 -1.68 1.99 24.37
N LEU A 194 -1.88 3.09 23.62
CA LEU A 194 -1.31 4.40 23.92
C LEU A 194 -1.87 5.02 25.21
N ASP A 195 -3.18 4.87 25.42
CA ASP A 195 -3.84 5.32 26.66
C ASP A 195 -3.36 4.51 27.87
N ASP A 196 -3.18 3.20 27.72
CA ASP A 196 -2.66 2.34 28.78
C ASP A 196 -1.19 2.62 29.09
N VAL A 197 -0.36 2.91 28.08
CA VAL A 197 1.02 3.37 28.27
C VAL A 197 1.07 4.74 28.95
N MET A 198 0.18 5.65 28.61
CA MET A 198 0.09 6.97 29.29
C MET A 198 -0.37 6.84 30.74
N LYS A 199 -1.26 5.88 31.06
CA LYS A 199 -1.69 5.60 32.43
C LYS A 199 -0.61 4.92 33.31
N ILE A 200 0.32 4.18 32.66
CA ILE A 200 1.44 3.53 33.36
C ILE A 200 2.56 4.53 33.67
N GLN A 201 2.63 5.66 32.90
CA GLN A 201 3.65 6.69 33.06
C GLN A 201 3.19 7.89 33.90
N SER A 202 1.93 7.91 34.32
CA SER A 202 1.37 8.88 35.29
C SER A 202 1.30 8.26 36.68
#